data_4cb793e17fe168bb5ffeb7a64c162c48
#
_entry.id   4cb793e17fe168bb5ffeb7a64c162c48
#
_cell.length_a   1.000
_cell.length_b   1.000
_cell.length_c   1.000
_cell.angle_alpha   90.00
_cell.angle_beta   90.00
_cell.angle_gamma   90.00
#
_symmetry.space_group_name_H-M   'P 1'
#
loop_
_entity.id
_entity.type
_entity.pdbx_description
1 polymer ?
#
loop_
_entity_poly.entity_id
_entity_poly.type
_entity_poly.pdbx_seq_one_letter_code
_entity_poly.pdbx_strand_id
1 'polypeptide(L)'
;MYQIIGEYLEYLELEKGLSQNTLEAYRRDLSEFSQGVEDITKVDRMSINMFIRKLRENKLAPSSIIRKMASLRGFFKWASSAGIIDKNPASTLEQPKVPQRLPKVVSIKEIEEMLHNNLTPLEHVIMELLYSCGLRVSELVNLKTSDIDLSSKYVRCFGKGSKERIIPIGEIAKKAVTEYMLSLIHISE
;
A
#
# COMPACT_ATOMS: atom_id res chain seq x y z
N MET A 1 21.10 5.97 -15.92
CA MET A 1 20.39 5.36 -14.75
C MET A 1 18.88 5.53 -14.80
N TYR A 2 18.33 6.75 -14.94
CA TYR A 2 16.86 6.99 -14.94
C TYR A 2 16.10 6.23 -16.04
N GLN A 3 16.65 6.15 -17.27
CA GLN A 3 16.04 5.39 -18.36
C GLN A 3 15.91 3.90 -17.99
N ILE A 4 16.97 3.29 -17.47
CA ILE A 4 16.99 1.86 -17.07
C ILE A 4 15.99 1.59 -15.93
N ILE A 5 15.82 2.56 -15.00
CA ILE A 5 14.77 2.47 -13.97
C ILE A 5 13.38 2.47 -14.62
N GLY A 6 13.16 3.31 -15.65
CA GLY A 6 11.92 3.34 -16.41
C GLY A 6 11.58 2.00 -17.04
N GLU A 7 12.54 1.41 -17.76
CA GLU A 7 12.40 0.09 -18.39
C GLU A 7 12.11 -1.02 -17.37
N TYR A 8 12.77 -0.98 -16.20
CA TYR A 8 12.47 -1.93 -15.13
C TYR A 8 11.06 -1.78 -14.57
N LEU A 9 10.58 -0.55 -14.39
CA LEU A 9 9.23 -0.32 -13.88
C LEU A 9 8.17 -0.74 -14.89
N GLU A 10 8.40 -0.52 -16.18
CA GLU A 10 7.55 -1.02 -17.26
C GLU A 10 7.51 -2.57 -17.27
N TYR A 11 8.67 -3.23 -17.14
CA TYR A 11 8.74 -4.68 -16.95
C TYR A 11 7.89 -5.15 -15.75
N LEU A 12 7.98 -4.44 -14.61
CA LEU A 12 7.19 -4.79 -13.42
C LEU A 12 5.69 -4.59 -13.62
N GLU A 13 5.30 -3.58 -14.39
CA GLU A 13 3.90 -3.31 -14.71
C GLU A 13 3.35 -4.37 -15.67
N LEU A 14 4.01 -4.59 -16.80
CA LEU A 14 3.51 -5.44 -17.88
C LEU A 14 3.69 -6.94 -17.59
N GLU A 15 4.86 -7.33 -17.08
CA GLU A 15 5.20 -8.75 -16.90
C GLU A 15 4.82 -9.28 -15.50
N LYS A 16 4.83 -8.43 -14.48
CA LYS A 16 4.56 -8.82 -13.09
C LYS A 16 3.22 -8.34 -12.58
N GLY A 17 2.53 -7.45 -13.29
CA GLY A 17 1.22 -6.94 -12.91
C GLY A 17 1.23 -6.23 -11.55
N LEU A 18 2.31 -5.52 -11.21
CA LEU A 18 2.39 -4.82 -9.92
C LEU A 18 1.48 -3.61 -9.91
N SER A 19 0.91 -3.32 -8.72
CA SER A 19 0.05 -2.15 -8.53
C SER A 19 0.83 -0.84 -8.68
N GLN A 20 0.15 0.22 -9.13
CA GLN A 20 0.72 1.57 -9.30
C GLN A 20 1.40 2.07 -8.01
N ASN A 21 0.80 1.85 -6.85
CA ASN A 21 1.41 2.21 -5.56
C ASN A 21 2.76 1.52 -5.32
N THR A 22 2.92 0.28 -5.78
CA THR A 22 4.20 -0.45 -5.67
C THR A 22 5.21 0.10 -6.66
N LEU A 23 4.79 0.37 -7.90
CA LEU A 23 5.65 0.96 -8.94
C LEU A 23 6.16 2.34 -8.52
N GLU A 24 5.29 3.20 -7.99
CA GLU A 24 5.69 4.51 -7.46
C GLU A 24 6.64 4.42 -6.27
N ALA A 25 6.40 3.47 -5.37
CA ALA A 25 7.30 3.24 -4.24
C ALA A 25 8.69 2.80 -4.72
N TYR A 26 8.74 1.88 -5.68
CA TYR A 26 10.00 1.41 -6.27
C TYR A 26 10.68 2.51 -7.09
N ARG A 27 9.92 3.30 -7.83
CA ARG A 27 10.46 4.49 -8.55
C ARG A 27 11.18 5.43 -7.58
N ARG A 28 10.53 5.80 -6.47
CA ARG A 28 11.13 6.67 -5.45
C ARG A 28 12.40 6.07 -4.84
N ASP A 29 12.36 4.77 -4.51
CA ASP A 29 13.49 4.08 -3.90
C ASP A 29 14.71 4.02 -4.83
N LEU A 30 14.49 3.66 -6.09
CA LEU A 30 15.54 3.54 -7.10
C LEU A 30 16.06 4.91 -7.53
N SER A 31 15.19 5.93 -7.62
CA SER A 31 15.61 7.30 -7.90
C SER A 31 16.49 7.87 -6.79
N GLU A 32 16.18 7.60 -5.51
CA GLU A 32 17.03 8.02 -4.40
C GLU A 32 18.41 7.34 -4.44
N PHE A 33 18.44 6.05 -4.75
CA PHE A 33 19.71 5.33 -4.92
C PHE A 33 20.52 5.91 -6.08
N SER A 34 19.86 6.23 -7.20
CA SER A 34 20.52 6.71 -8.42
C SER A 34 21.18 8.07 -8.29
N GLN A 35 20.79 8.88 -7.30
CA GLN A 35 21.42 10.20 -7.05
C GLN A 35 22.91 10.08 -6.70
N GLY A 36 23.35 8.93 -6.18
CA GLY A 36 24.76 8.66 -5.86
C GLY A 36 25.46 7.74 -6.88
N VAL A 37 24.85 7.48 -8.04
CA VAL A 37 25.33 6.52 -9.02
C VAL A 37 25.34 7.13 -10.42
N GLU A 38 26.52 7.35 -10.99
CA GLU A 38 26.67 7.83 -12.36
C GLU A 38 26.46 6.70 -13.38
N ASP A 39 27.03 5.53 -13.10
CA ASP A 39 27.06 4.38 -14.00
C ASP A 39 26.64 3.09 -13.26
N ILE A 40 25.55 2.47 -13.71
CA ILE A 40 25.02 1.23 -13.12
C ILE A 40 26.01 0.06 -13.19
N THR A 41 26.85 0.02 -14.23
CA THR A 41 27.82 -1.09 -14.44
C THR A 41 28.94 -1.07 -13.42
N LYS A 42 29.18 0.08 -12.79
CA LYS A 42 30.19 0.29 -11.74
C LYS A 42 29.67 0.07 -10.33
N VAL A 43 28.36 -0.18 -10.19
CA VAL A 43 27.79 -0.44 -8.87
C VAL A 43 28.24 -1.80 -8.36
N ASP A 44 28.87 -1.78 -7.21
CA ASP A 44 29.27 -2.96 -6.48
C ASP A 44 28.48 -3.15 -5.17
N ARG A 45 28.76 -4.23 -4.44
CA ARG A 45 28.16 -4.49 -3.13
C ARG A 45 28.47 -3.38 -2.13
N MET A 46 29.64 -2.77 -2.21
CA MET A 46 30.06 -1.72 -1.29
C MET A 46 29.21 -0.47 -1.45
N SER A 47 28.94 -0.07 -2.70
CA SER A 47 28.04 1.05 -3.04
C SER A 47 26.65 0.88 -2.45
N ILE A 48 26.07 -0.33 -2.54
CA ILE A 48 24.76 -0.63 -1.96
C ILE A 48 24.81 -0.58 -0.43
N ASN A 49 25.84 -1.16 0.18
CA ASN A 49 26.01 -1.13 1.64
C ASN A 49 26.18 0.30 2.17
N MET A 50 26.90 1.16 1.47
CA MET A 50 27.04 2.58 1.82
C MET A 50 25.68 3.30 1.76
N PHE A 51 24.88 3.04 0.74
CA PHE A 51 23.54 3.59 0.66
C PHE A 51 22.66 3.12 1.84
N ILE A 52 22.65 1.82 2.15
CA ILE A 52 21.89 1.28 3.28
C ILE A 52 22.36 1.90 4.62
N ARG A 53 23.67 2.08 4.79
CA ARG A 53 24.23 2.73 5.98
C ARG A 53 23.72 4.16 6.10
N LYS A 54 23.75 4.96 5.02
CA LYS A 54 23.19 6.33 4.97
C LYS A 54 21.71 6.35 5.36
N LEU A 55 20.91 5.39 4.89
CA LEU A 55 19.49 5.29 5.28
C LEU A 55 19.31 5.06 6.80
N ARG A 56 20.20 4.26 7.42
CA ARG A 56 20.18 4.03 8.88
C ARG A 56 20.61 5.27 9.65
N GLU A 57 21.65 5.96 9.20
CA GLU A 57 22.13 7.22 9.79
C GLU A 57 21.06 8.31 9.74
N ASN A 58 20.27 8.36 8.67
CA ASN A 58 19.10 9.22 8.52
C ASN A 58 17.87 8.73 9.32
N LYS A 59 18.01 7.72 10.19
CA LYS A 59 16.98 7.19 11.08
C LYS A 59 15.69 6.75 10.37
N LEU A 60 15.79 6.28 9.12
CA LEU A 60 14.63 5.73 8.44
C LEU A 60 14.06 4.52 9.19
N ALA A 61 12.73 4.36 9.12
CA ALA A 61 12.07 3.20 9.72
C ALA A 61 12.60 1.88 9.12
N PRO A 62 12.83 0.83 9.93
CA PRO A 62 13.36 -0.45 9.45
C PRO A 62 12.55 -1.04 8.30
N SER A 63 11.22 -0.92 8.32
CA SER A 63 10.34 -1.37 7.23
C SER A 63 10.62 -0.65 5.90
N SER A 64 10.91 0.66 5.95
CA SER A 64 11.27 1.43 4.77
C SER A 64 12.62 1.00 4.20
N ILE A 65 13.59 0.73 5.05
CA ILE A 65 14.92 0.22 4.62
C ILE A 65 14.75 -1.15 3.94
N ILE A 66 13.94 -2.06 4.51
CA ILE A 66 13.67 -3.37 3.91
C ILE A 66 13.01 -3.23 2.55
N ARG A 67 12.02 -2.36 2.40
CA ARG A 67 11.37 -2.12 1.10
C ARG A 67 12.38 -1.62 0.07
N LYS A 68 13.22 -0.64 0.43
CA LYS A 68 14.29 -0.12 -0.44
C LYS A 68 15.30 -1.21 -0.84
N MET A 69 15.66 -2.08 0.09
CA MET A 69 16.51 -3.24 -0.22
C MET A 69 15.82 -4.24 -1.15
N ALA A 70 14.50 -4.42 -1.02
CA ALA A 70 13.74 -5.30 -1.91
C ALA A 70 13.67 -4.71 -3.34
N SER A 71 13.44 -3.40 -3.49
CA SER A 71 13.44 -2.73 -4.78
C SER A 71 14.81 -2.81 -5.48
N LEU A 72 15.91 -2.58 -4.74
CA LEU A 72 17.27 -2.73 -5.28
C LEU A 72 17.57 -4.16 -5.70
N ARG A 73 17.22 -5.18 -4.89
CA ARG A 73 17.43 -6.58 -5.27
C ARG A 73 16.66 -6.95 -6.52
N GLY A 74 15.41 -6.54 -6.63
CA GLY A 74 14.58 -6.76 -7.82
C GLY A 74 15.19 -6.12 -9.04
N PHE A 75 15.60 -4.86 -8.93
CA PHE A 75 16.20 -4.09 -10.01
C PHE A 75 17.52 -4.71 -10.52
N PHE A 76 18.46 -4.98 -9.65
CA PHE A 76 19.75 -5.55 -10.04
C PHE A 76 19.64 -7.00 -10.54
N LYS A 77 18.68 -7.78 -10.02
CA LYS A 77 18.36 -9.09 -10.56
C LYS A 77 17.87 -9.01 -12.00
N TRP A 78 16.92 -8.10 -12.26
CA TRP A 78 16.39 -7.85 -13.60
C TRP A 78 17.49 -7.32 -14.54
N ALA A 79 18.26 -6.32 -14.13
CA ALA A 79 19.32 -5.73 -14.93
C ALA A 79 20.39 -6.77 -15.34
N SER A 80 20.75 -7.70 -14.43
CA SER A 80 21.65 -8.80 -14.74
C SER A 80 21.01 -9.81 -15.69
N SER A 81 19.71 -10.12 -15.54
CA SER A 81 19.00 -11.03 -16.45
C SER A 81 18.79 -10.43 -17.84
N ALA A 82 18.68 -9.12 -17.94
CA ALA A 82 18.58 -8.37 -19.20
C ALA A 82 19.94 -8.09 -19.87
N GLY A 83 21.06 -8.53 -19.28
CA GLY A 83 22.41 -8.31 -19.81
C GLY A 83 22.91 -6.87 -19.71
N ILE A 84 22.25 -6.02 -18.92
CA ILE A 84 22.66 -4.62 -18.72
C ILE A 84 23.91 -4.54 -17.81
N ILE A 85 24.04 -5.50 -16.90
CA ILE A 85 25.19 -5.66 -16.01
C ILE A 85 25.64 -7.13 -15.99
N ASP A 86 26.94 -7.38 -15.92
CA ASP A 86 27.50 -8.73 -15.92
C ASP A 86 27.22 -9.50 -14.61
N LYS A 87 27.27 -8.80 -13.48
CA LYS A 87 27.12 -9.41 -12.17
C LYS A 87 26.09 -8.64 -11.34
N ASN A 88 25.24 -9.38 -10.61
CA ASN A 88 24.26 -8.79 -9.71
C ASN A 88 24.93 -8.38 -8.37
N PRO A 89 25.14 -7.08 -8.10
CA PRO A 89 25.80 -6.61 -6.89
C PRO A 89 24.92 -6.79 -5.63
N ALA A 90 23.62 -7.02 -5.83
CA ALA A 90 22.64 -7.20 -4.74
C ALA A 90 22.40 -8.68 -4.39
N SER A 91 23.08 -9.63 -5.03
CA SER A 91 22.86 -11.08 -4.86
C SER A 91 23.05 -11.57 -3.41
N THR A 92 23.98 -10.97 -2.68
CA THR A 92 24.34 -11.36 -1.31
C THR A 92 23.83 -10.39 -0.26
N LEU A 93 22.88 -9.51 -0.60
CA LEU A 93 22.26 -8.60 0.37
C LEU A 93 21.37 -9.38 1.34
N GLU A 94 21.80 -9.43 2.59
CA GLU A 94 21.00 -10.03 3.65
C GLU A 94 19.87 -9.11 4.07
N GLN A 95 18.68 -9.69 4.24
CA GLN A 95 17.52 -8.94 4.72
C GLN A 95 17.65 -8.74 6.23
N PRO A 96 17.57 -7.49 6.74
CA PRO A 96 17.57 -7.27 8.18
C PRO A 96 16.40 -8.01 8.82
N LYS A 97 16.66 -8.72 9.91
CA LYS A 97 15.59 -9.27 10.75
C LYS A 97 14.89 -8.10 11.45
N VAL A 98 13.63 -7.90 11.15
CA VAL A 98 12.81 -6.93 11.88
C VAL A 98 12.02 -7.66 12.93
N PRO A 99 12.08 -7.22 14.19
CA PRO A 99 11.18 -7.73 15.21
C PRO A 99 9.74 -7.52 14.75
N GLN A 100 8.94 -8.58 14.73
CA GLN A 100 7.51 -8.45 14.47
C GLN A 100 6.92 -7.61 15.62
N ARG A 101 6.52 -6.38 15.31
CA ARG A 101 5.71 -5.60 16.24
C ARG A 101 4.29 -6.15 16.17
N LEU A 102 3.78 -6.59 17.32
CA LEU A 102 2.36 -6.91 17.44
C LEU A 102 1.54 -5.69 17.04
N PRO A 103 0.52 -5.86 16.20
CA PRO A 103 -0.38 -4.77 15.86
C PRO A 103 -0.97 -4.17 17.15
N LYS A 104 -1.06 -2.84 17.21
CA LYS A 104 -1.90 -2.21 18.24
C LYS A 104 -3.35 -2.47 17.86
N VAL A 105 -4.03 -3.25 18.66
CA VAL A 105 -5.45 -3.57 18.49
C VAL A 105 -6.25 -2.59 19.34
N VAL A 106 -7.24 -1.97 18.73
CA VAL A 106 -8.23 -1.16 19.44
C VAL A 106 -9.19 -2.13 20.13
N SER A 107 -9.49 -1.93 21.40
CA SER A 107 -10.44 -2.76 22.13
C SER A 107 -11.89 -2.47 21.71
N ILE A 108 -12.78 -3.44 21.94
CA ILE A 108 -14.23 -3.27 21.65
C ILE A 108 -14.78 -2.03 22.37
N LYS A 109 -14.38 -1.83 23.63
CA LYS A 109 -14.82 -0.67 24.44
C LYS A 109 -14.40 0.66 23.79
N GLU A 110 -13.15 0.77 23.32
CA GLU A 110 -12.67 1.97 22.63
C GLU A 110 -13.45 2.22 21.32
N ILE A 111 -13.79 1.16 20.58
CA ILE A 111 -14.61 1.28 19.37
C ILE A 111 -16.02 1.75 19.71
N GLU A 112 -16.64 1.19 20.74
CA GLU A 112 -17.96 1.60 21.21
C GLU A 112 -17.94 3.08 21.65
N GLU A 113 -16.93 3.50 22.41
CA GLU A 113 -16.74 4.90 22.79
C GLU A 113 -16.61 5.83 21.58
N MET A 114 -15.85 5.40 20.55
CA MET A 114 -15.69 6.15 19.31
C MET A 114 -17.01 6.29 18.54
N LEU A 115 -17.81 5.22 18.46
CA LEU A 115 -19.11 5.21 17.78
C LEU A 115 -20.20 5.99 18.52
N HIS A 116 -20.10 6.13 19.85
CA HIS A 116 -21.04 6.90 20.67
C HIS A 116 -20.71 8.40 20.77
N ASN A 117 -19.57 8.85 20.23
CA ASN A 117 -19.26 10.26 20.14
C ASN A 117 -20.20 10.99 19.16
N ASN A 118 -20.26 12.33 19.26
CA ASN A 118 -21.03 13.18 18.33
C ASN A 118 -20.41 13.15 16.93
N LEU A 119 -20.61 12.04 16.21
CA LEU A 119 -20.15 11.86 14.84
C LEU A 119 -21.14 12.50 13.86
N THR A 120 -20.64 13.10 12.82
CA THR A 120 -21.45 13.45 11.66
C THR A 120 -21.98 12.17 10.98
N PRO A 121 -23.08 12.24 10.21
CA PRO A 121 -23.59 11.06 9.48
C PRO A 121 -22.52 10.37 8.61
N LEU A 122 -21.63 11.15 8.00
CA LEU A 122 -20.51 10.62 7.21
C LEU A 122 -19.49 9.87 8.08
N GLU A 123 -19.08 10.45 9.19
CA GLU A 123 -18.14 9.80 10.12
C GLU A 123 -18.72 8.52 10.69
N HIS A 124 -20.00 8.52 11.05
CA HIS A 124 -20.68 7.34 11.58
C HIS A 124 -20.70 6.19 10.55
N VAL A 125 -21.09 6.47 9.30
CA VAL A 125 -21.10 5.42 8.25
C VAL A 125 -19.70 4.90 7.93
N ILE A 126 -18.69 5.78 7.96
CA ILE A 126 -17.29 5.38 7.76
C ILE A 126 -16.86 4.38 8.85
N MET A 127 -17.09 4.73 10.10
CA MET A 127 -16.73 3.88 11.26
C MET A 127 -17.46 2.54 11.22
N GLU A 128 -18.77 2.56 10.97
CA GLU A 128 -19.58 1.35 10.89
C GLU A 128 -19.13 0.43 9.76
N LEU A 129 -18.85 0.94 8.58
CA LEU A 129 -18.39 0.13 7.46
C LEU A 129 -16.98 -0.44 7.68
N LEU A 130 -16.08 0.33 8.28
CA LEU A 130 -14.73 -0.15 8.63
C LEU A 130 -14.80 -1.27 9.66
N TYR A 131 -15.60 -1.10 10.71
CA TYR A 131 -15.69 -2.05 11.81
C TYR A 131 -16.49 -3.30 11.45
N SER A 132 -17.71 -3.14 10.92
CA SER A 132 -18.61 -4.28 10.65
C SER A 132 -18.24 -5.07 9.40
N CYS A 133 -17.78 -4.40 8.34
CA CYS A 133 -17.43 -5.03 7.08
C CYS A 133 -15.93 -5.31 6.93
N GLY A 134 -15.09 -4.79 7.81
CA GLY A 134 -13.63 -4.95 7.72
C GLY A 134 -13.06 -4.43 6.39
N LEU A 135 -13.60 -3.31 5.90
CA LEU A 135 -13.12 -2.67 4.70
C LEU A 135 -11.71 -2.09 4.92
N ARG A 136 -10.86 -2.17 3.90
CA ARG A 136 -9.64 -1.37 3.90
C ARG A 136 -9.99 0.09 3.62
N VAL A 137 -9.22 1.03 4.17
CA VAL A 137 -9.43 2.47 3.93
C VAL A 137 -9.53 2.78 2.43
N SER A 138 -8.66 2.18 1.60
CA SER A 138 -8.69 2.36 0.15
C SER A 138 -9.95 1.79 -0.53
N GLU A 139 -10.52 0.72 0.00
CA GLU A 139 -11.78 0.13 -0.49
C GLU A 139 -12.96 1.06 -0.12
N LEU A 140 -12.97 1.56 1.10
CA LEU A 140 -14.01 2.49 1.57
C LEU A 140 -14.01 3.81 0.77
N VAL A 141 -12.84 4.43 0.58
CA VAL A 141 -12.72 5.70 -0.16
C VAL A 141 -13.18 5.59 -1.62
N ASN A 142 -13.03 4.41 -2.22
CA ASN A 142 -13.45 4.16 -3.60
C ASN A 142 -14.82 3.51 -3.71
N LEU A 143 -15.52 3.29 -2.58
CA LEU A 143 -16.83 2.66 -2.55
C LEU A 143 -17.89 3.56 -3.18
N LYS A 144 -18.64 3.02 -4.11
CA LYS A 144 -19.76 3.72 -4.76
C LYS A 144 -21.09 3.26 -4.16
N THR A 145 -22.09 4.08 -4.24
CA THR A 145 -23.45 3.72 -3.82
C THR A 145 -23.98 2.49 -4.55
N SER A 146 -23.59 2.32 -5.82
CA SER A 146 -23.91 1.12 -6.63
C SER A 146 -23.28 -0.18 -6.14
N ASP A 147 -22.28 -0.09 -5.26
CA ASP A 147 -21.57 -1.24 -4.69
C ASP A 147 -22.21 -1.71 -3.38
N ILE A 148 -23.25 -1.02 -2.90
CA ILE A 148 -23.97 -1.34 -1.67
C ILE A 148 -25.39 -1.79 -2.02
N ASP A 149 -25.73 -3.05 -1.73
CA ASP A 149 -27.09 -3.56 -1.83
C ASP A 149 -27.70 -3.70 -0.42
N LEU A 150 -28.51 -2.71 -0.05
CA LEU A 150 -29.17 -2.67 1.26
C LEU A 150 -30.32 -3.70 1.35
N SER A 151 -30.89 -4.11 0.23
CA SER A 151 -31.97 -5.11 0.21
C SER A 151 -31.41 -6.51 0.43
N SER A 152 -30.34 -6.86 -0.26
CA SER A 152 -29.64 -8.14 -0.13
C SER A 152 -28.56 -8.12 0.96
N LYS A 153 -28.36 -6.99 1.64
CA LYS A 153 -27.46 -6.79 2.78
C LYS A 153 -26.01 -7.17 2.49
N TYR A 154 -25.46 -6.65 1.42
CA TYR A 154 -24.04 -6.84 1.11
C TYR A 154 -23.37 -5.57 0.56
N VAL A 155 -22.06 -5.54 0.70
CA VAL A 155 -21.17 -4.56 0.07
C VAL A 155 -20.22 -5.29 -0.86
N ARG A 156 -20.07 -4.78 -2.08
CA ARG A 156 -19.13 -5.26 -3.07
C ARG A 156 -17.86 -4.42 -3.03
N CYS A 157 -16.71 -5.06 -2.85
CA CYS A 157 -15.42 -4.38 -2.77
C CYS A 157 -14.44 -4.95 -3.78
N PHE A 158 -13.59 -4.10 -4.30
CA PHE A 158 -12.51 -4.48 -5.20
C PHE A 158 -11.17 -4.41 -4.46
N GLY A 159 -10.56 -5.56 -4.25
CA GLY A 159 -9.27 -5.69 -3.58
C GLY A 159 -8.08 -5.58 -4.54
N LYS A 160 -6.88 -5.86 -4.02
CA LYS A 160 -5.64 -5.88 -4.79
C LYS A 160 -5.76 -6.81 -6.01
N GLY A 161 -5.43 -6.30 -7.20
CA GLY A 161 -5.53 -7.04 -8.46
C GLY A 161 -6.97 -7.16 -8.99
N SER A 162 -7.83 -6.17 -8.67
CA SER A 162 -9.24 -6.11 -9.12
C SER A 162 -10.08 -7.33 -8.70
N LYS A 163 -9.64 -8.06 -7.65
CA LYS A 163 -10.43 -9.18 -7.13
C LYS A 163 -11.63 -8.65 -6.38
N GLU A 164 -12.81 -9.00 -6.88
CA GLU A 164 -14.08 -8.70 -6.24
C GLU A 164 -14.28 -9.58 -5.00
N ARG A 165 -14.82 -8.97 -3.94
CA ARG A 165 -15.32 -9.69 -2.77
C ARG A 165 -16.64 -9.12 -2.31
N ILE A 166 -17.56 -9.97 -1.95
CA ILE A 166 -18.86 -9.63 -1.39
C ILE A 166 -18.79 -9.80 0.12
N ILE A 167 -19.17 -8.76 0.86
CA ILE A 167 -19.14 -8.75 2.32
C ILE A 167 -20.54 -8.50 2.84
N PRO A 168 -21.05 -9.32 3.75
CA PRO A 168 -22.35 -9.07 4.37
C PRO A 168 -22.30 -7.78 5.21
N ILE A 169 -23.39 -6.99 5.16
CA ILE A 169 -23.59 -5.79 5.98
C ILE A 169 -24.55 -6.07 7.13
N GLY A 170 -24.13 -5.76 8.35
CA GLY A 170 -24.98 -5.89 9.54
C GLY A 170 -26.06 -4.80 9.61
N GLU A 171 -27.08 -5.01 10.45
CA GLU A 171 -28.22 -4.08 10.57
C GLU A 171 -27.80 -2.66 11.01
N ILE A 172 -26.80 -2.56 11.90
CA ILE A 172 -26.34 -1.26 12.40
C ILE A 172 -25.68 -0.46 11.27
N ALA A 173 -24.76 -1.08 10.53
CA ALA A 173 -24.10 -0.46 9.39
C ALA A 173 -25.10 -0.16 8.27
N LYS A 174 -26.07 -1.04 8.00
CA LYS A 174 -27.16 -0.77 7.05
C LYS A 174 -27.94 0.48 7.43
N LYS A 175 -28.30 0.63 8.72
CA LYS A 175 -28.98 1.81 9.22
C LYS A 175 -28.16 3.07 9.03
N ALA A 176 -26.88 3.05 9.41
CA ALA A 176 -25.96 4.17 9.24
C ALA A 176 -25.84 4.61 7.77
N VAL A 177 -25.70 3.65 6.84
CA VAL A 177 -25.67 3.93 5.38
C VAL A 177 -26.97 4.57 4.92
N THR A 178 -28.12 4.06 5.37
CA THR A 178 -29.42 4.58 4.99
C THR A 178 -29.59 6.03 5.48
N GLU A 179 -29.25 6.32 6.72
CA GLU A 179 -29.32 7.67 7.32
C GLU A 179 -28.39 8.64 6.58
N TYR A 180 -27.19 8.22 6.24
CA TYR A 180 -26.26 9.02 5.45
C TYR A 180 -26.81 9.33 4.06
N MET A 181 -27.35 8.33 3.34
CA MET A 181 -27.94 8.55 2.02
C MET A 181 -29.12 9.52 2.06
N LEU A 182 -29.97 9.43 3.09
CA LEU A 182 -31.08 10.38 3.31
C LEU A 182 -30.57 11.79 3.58
N SER A 183 -29.48 11.95 4.34
CA SER A 183 -28.89 13.26 4.62
C SER A 183 -28.38 13.98 3.35
N LEU A 184 -27.90 13.21 2.35
CA LEU A 184 -27.46 13.78 1.07
C LEU A 184 -28.61 14.33 0.24
N ILE A 185 -29.80 13.74 0.32
CA ILE A 185 -31.00 14.21 -0.42
C ILE A 185 -31.44 15.56 0.14
N HIS A 186 -31.39 15.78 1.44
CA HIS A 186 -31.79 17.06 2.07
C HIS A 186 -30.81 18.22 1.85
N ILE A 187 -29.58 17.95 1.41
CA ILE A 187 -28.58 19.01 1.13
C ILE A 187 -28.74 19.55 -0.31
N SER A 188 -29.47 18.84 -1.18
CA SER A 188 -29.68 19.21 -2.59
C SER A 188 -30.97 19.96 -2.87
N GLU A 189 -31.76 20.30 -1.85
CA GLU A 189 -32.91 21.23 -1.89
C GLU A 189 -32.52 22.60 -1.32
#